data_c81c47f532510a55252fde5813520ddc
#
_entry.id   c81c47f532510a55252fde5813520ddc
#
_cell.length_a   1.000
_cell.length_b   1.000
_cell.length_c   1.000
_cell.angle_alpha   90.00
_cell.angle_beta   90.00
_cell.angle_gamma   90.00
#
_symmetry.space_group_name_H-M   'P 1'
#
loop_
_entity.id
_entity.type
_entity.pdbx_description
1 polymer ?
#
loop_
_entity_poly.entity_id
_entity_poly.type
_entity_poly.pdbx_seq_one_letter_code
_entity_poly.pdbx_strand_id
1 'polypeptide(L)'
;SVPFVIILVHLFFLVNVVLFAHHPVIFMALFLFFLGYTSAYKDHQNNLILNEALLVAFFLAGLVVLGGAQQWWLEPTLMSMDSSTVYYGATILTAFTDNAALTYLGSLVEGLSEEFKIALVAGAVTGGGLTVIANAPNPAGIAILRHNFSEKSIHPIGLLLAALPPTLVSVIMFRFV
;
A
#
# COMPACT_ATOMS: atom_id res chain seq x y z
N SER A 1 -30.38 -6.43 3.60
CA SER A 1 -29.75 -5.09 3.53
C SER A 1 -29.15 -4.75 4.88
N VAL A 2 -27.95 -4.19 4.86
CA VAL A 2 -27.28 -3.75 6.10
C VAL A 2 -28.01 -2.53 6.65
N PRO A 3 -28.38 -2.52 7.94
CA PRO A 3 -29.01 -1.36 8.58
C PRO A 3 -28.11 -0.12 8.50
N PHE A 4 -28.73 1.04 8.22
CA PHE A 4 -28.00 2.29 8.06
C PHE A 4 -27.15 2.67 9.28
N VAL A 5 -27.63 2.37 10.48
CA VAL A 5 -26.89 2.61 11.74
C VAL A 5 -25.57 1.85 11.77
N ILE A 6 -25.54 0.61 11.27
CA ILE A 6 -24.30 -0.18 11.21
C ILE A 6 -23.29 0.47 10.26
N ILE A 7 -23.75 0.97 9.12
CA ILE A 7 -22.89 1.71 8.17
C ILE A 7 -22.30 2.95 8.86
N LEU A 8 -23.11 3.73 9.56
CA LEU A 8 -22.64 4.93 10.28
C LEU A 8 -21.61 4.58 11.35
N VAL A 9 -21.80 3.49 12.09
CA VAL A 9 -20.83 3.05 13.11
C VAL A 9 -19.49 2.65 12.46
N HIS A 10 -19.51 1.96 11.31
CA HIS A 10 -18.26 1.63 10.58
C HIS A 10 -17.54 2.89 10.09
N LEU A 11 -18.27 3.86 9.56
CA LEU A 11 -17.71 5.14 9.15
C LEU A 11 -17.15 5.91 10.34
N PHE A 12 -17.82 5.86 11.50
CA PHE A 12 -17.31 6.44 12.74
C PHE A 12 -15.96 5.84 13.15
N PHE A 13 -15.83 4.50 13.17
CA PHE A 13 -14.55 3.86 13.45
C PHE A 13 -13.47 4.23 12.45
N LEU A 14 -13.78 4.20 11.14
CA LEU A 14 -12.84 4.55 10.09
C LEU A 14 -12.31 5.98 10.26
N VAL A 15 -13.20 6.95 10.43
CA VAL A 15 -12.83 8.37 10.61
C VAL A 15 -11.96 8.54 11.87
N ASN A 16 -12.35 7.93 13.00
CA ASN A 16 -11.59 8.08 14.23
C ASN A 16 -10.21 7.41 14.18
N VAL A 17 -10.07 6.24 13.53
CA VAL A 17 -8.75 5.61 13.35
C VAL A 17 -7.82 6.52 12.52
N VAL A 18 -8.34 7.19 11.48
CA VAL A 18 -7.57 8.14 10.67
C VAL A 18 -7.19 9.39 11.48
N LEU A 19 -8.15 9.99 12.20
CA LEU A 19 -7.91 11.18 13.02
C LEU A 19 -6.88 10.94 14.14
N PHE A 20 -6.91 9.76 14.75
CA PHE A 20 -6.03 9.38 15.85
C PHE A 20 -4.85 8.49 15.40
N ALA A 21 -4.51 8.45 14.11
CA ALA A 21 -3.44 7.62 13.57
C ALA A 21 -2.08 7.82 14.28
N HIS A 22 -1.80 9.05 14.74
CA HIS A 22 -0.57 9.38 15.47
C HIS A 22 -0.66 9.15 16.99
N HIS A 23 -1.77 8.60 17.49
CA HIS A 23 -2.00 8.31 18.91
C HIS A 23 -2.18 6.80 19.11
N PRO A 24 -1.08 6.01 19.26
CA PRO A 24 -1.14 4.53 19.27
C PRO A 24 -2.14 3.95 20.25
N VAL A 25 -2.23 4.50 21.46
CA VAL A 25 -3.16 4.01 22.51
C VAL A 25 -4.62 4.19 22.06
N ILE A 26 -4.94 5.33 21.44
CA ILE A 26 -6.31 5.63 21.02
C ILE A 26 -6.73 4.76 19.86
N PHE A 27 -5.91 4.69 18.78
CA PHE A 27 -6.30 3.88 17.62
C PHE A 27 -6.32 2.38 17.95
N MET A 28 -5.45 1.89 18.85
CA MET A 28 -5.51 0.50 19.30
C MET A 28 -6.77 0.21 20.11
N ALA A 29 -7.18 1.14 20.99
CA ALA A 29 -8.45 1.03 21.71
C ALA A 29 -9.66 1.02 20.76
N LEU A 30 -9.66 1.91 19.75
CA LEU A 30 -10.68 1.94 18.71
C LEU A 30 -10.71 0.64 17.90
N PHE A 31 -9.55 0.09 17.53
CA PHE A 31 -9.46 -1.19 16.84
C PHE A 31 -10.02 -2.34 17.66
N LEU A 32 -9.65 -2.46 18.95
CA LEU A 32 -10.19 -3.49 19.83
C LEU A 32 -11.69 -3.32 20.02
N PHE A 33 -12.17 -2.10 20.15
CA PHE A 33 -13.61 -1.83 20.26
C PHE A 33 -14.35 -2.20 18.97
N PHE A 34 -13.76 -1.91 17.80
CA PHE A 34 -14.27 -2.35 16.50
C PHE A 34 -14.38 -3.87 16.42
N LEU A 35 -13.37 -4.63 16.85
CA LEU A 35 -13.43 -6.09 16.89
C LEU A 35 -14.57 -6.60 17.79
N GLY A 36 -14.76 -5.97 18.96
CA GLY A 36 -15.90 -6.27 19.85
C GLY A 36 -17.24 -5.97 19.20
N TYR A 37 -17.35 -4.82 18.54
CA TYR A 37 -18.55 -4.41 17.82
C TYR A 37 -18.90 -5.39 16.68
N THR A 38 -17.94 -5.72 15.82
CA THR A 38 -18.14 -6.66 14.69
C THR A 38 -18.49 -8.06 15.19
N SER A 39 -17.93 -8.47 16.34
CA SER A 39 -18.28 -9.73 16.96
C SER A 39 -19.72 -9.76 17.49
N ALA A 40 -20.22 -8.62 17.99
CA ALA A 40 -21.60 -8.51 18.49
C ALA A 40 -22.64 -8.47 17.37
N TYR A 41 -22.28 -7.90 16.20
CA TYR A 41 -23.20 -7.71 15.06
C TYR A 41 -22.83 -8.59 13.86
N LYS A 42 -22.48 -9.85 14.09
CA LYS A 42 -21.99 -10.82 13.09
C LYS A 42 -22.89 -10.97 11.86
N ASP A 43 -24.20 -10.87 12.02
CA ASP A 43 -25.17 -11.08 10.95
C ASP A 43 -25.10 -10.00 9.84
N HIS A 44 -24.43 -8.90 10.13
CA HIS A 44 -24.28 -7.77 9.22
C HIS A 44 -22.81 -7.55 8.80
N GLN A 45 -21.97 -8.54 9.06
CA GLN A 45 -20.52 -8.49 8.82
C GLN A 45 -20.08 -9.62 7.89
N ASN A 46 -19.16 -9.30 7.01
CA ASN A 46 -18.34 -10.33 6.39
C ASN A 46 -17.26 -10.80 7.38
N ASN A 47 -16.73 -12.00 7.18
CA ASN A 47 -15.62 -12.48 7.99
C ASN A 47 -14.43 -11.49 7.88
N LEU A 48 -13.89 -11.11 9.04
CA LEU A 48 -12.70 -10.26 9.07
C LEU A 48 -11.48 -11.04 8.59
N ILE A 49 -10.71 -10.45 7.70
CA ILE A 49 -9.45 -11.02 7.17
C ILE A 49 -8.27 -10.62 8.07
N LEU A 50 -8.35 -11.00 9.37
CA LEU A 50 -7.37 -10.55 10.38
C LEU A 50 -5.97 -11.10 10.15
N ASN A 51 -5.83 -12.32 9.63
CA ASN A 51 -4.53 -12.93 9.36
C ASN A 51 -3.77 -12.15 8.30
N GLU A 52 -4.42 -11.83 7.19
CA GLU A 52 -3.84 -11.07 6.09
C GLU A 52 -3.52 -9.64 6.55
N ALA A 53 -4.40 -9.01 7.32
CA ALA A 53 -4.16 -7.69 7.89
C ALA A 53 -2.95 -7.69 8.86
N LEU A 54 -2.80 -8.71 9.70
CA LEU A 54 -1.65 -8.87 10.58
C LEU A 54 -0.36 -9.12 9.82
N LEU A 55 -0.38 -9.92 8.74
CA LEU A 55 0.79 -10.13 7.89
C LEU A 55 1.28 -8.82 7.28
N VAL A 56 0.37 -7.98 6.79
CA VAL A 56 0.71 -6.63 6.28
C VAL A 56 1.28 -5.76 7.39
N ALA A 57 0.67 -5.77 8.59
CA ALA A 57 1.16 -4.98 9.72
C ALA A 57 2.56 -5.40 10.17
N PHE A 58 2.85 -6.70 10.25
CA PHE A 58 4.18 -7.23 10.56
C PHE A 58 5.20 -6.95 9.46
N PHE A 59 4.79 -7.03 8.19
CA PHE A 59 5.63 -6.64 7.07
C PHE A 59 6.05 -5.17 7.18
N LEU A 60 5.11 -4.26 7.39
CA LEU A 60 5.40 -2.83 7.54
C LEU A 60 6.24 -2.54 8.80
N ALA A 61 5.96 -3.21 9.93
CA ALA A 61 6.77 -3.08 11.13
C ALA A 61 8.22 -3.56 10.91
N GLY A 62 8.39 -4.71 10.23
CA GLY A 62 9.70 -5.21 9.82
C GLY A 62 10.43 -4.24 8.89
N LEU A 63 9.71 -3.63 7.95
CA LEU A 63 10.25 -2.60 7.06
C LEU A 63 10.78 -1.38 7.84
N VAL A 64 10.03 -0.90 8.84
CA VAL A 64 10.46 0.24 9.67
C VAL A 64 11.74 -0.11 10.44
N VAL A 65 11.79 -1.28 11.08
CA VAL A 65 12.95 -1.71 11.88
C VAL A 65 14.18 -1.96 11.00
N LEU A 66 14.02 -2.73 9.93
CA LEU A 66 15.13 -3.12 9.04
C LEU A 66 15.53 -1.98 8.11
N GLY A 67 14.57 -1.18 7.66
CA GLY A 67 14.80 -0.03 6.77
C GLY A 67 15.65 1.04 7.44
N GLY A 68 15.43 1.32 8.73
CA GLY A 68 16.26 2.26 9.49
C GLY A 68 17.75 1.86 9.54
N ALA A 69 18.05 0.56 9.47
CA ALA A 69 19.41 0.05 9.42
C ALA A 69 20.08 0.19 8.04
N GLN A 70 19.35 0.57 7.00
CA GLN A 70 19.87 0.65 5.62
C GLN A 70 20.36 2.05 5.23
N GLN A 71 20.13 3.06 6.04
CA GLN A 71 20.39 4.47 5.72
C GLN A 71 21.83 4.73 5.25
N TRP A 72 22.81 4.04 5.82
CA TRP A 72 24.24 4.24 5.56
C TRP A 72 24.67 4.04 4.08
N TRP A 73 23.99 3.15 3.34
CA TRP A 73 24.26 2.92 1.92
C TRP A 73 23.19 3.54 1.02
N LEU A 74 21.97 3.68 1.53
CA LEU A 74 20.82 4.19 0.78
C LEU A 74 21.00 5.67 0.46
N GLU A 75 21.45 6.48 1.42
CA GLU A 75 21.66 7.91 1.25
C GLU A 75 22.64 8.23 0.11
N PRO A 76 23.91 7.73 0.08
CA PRO A 76 24.81 8.02 -1.01
C PRO A 76 24.30 7.48 -2.36
N THR A 77 23.56 6.37 -2.35
CA THR A 77 23.00 5.79 -3.56
C THR A 77 21.94 6.70 -4.15
N LEU A 78 20.94 7.13 -3.35
CA LEU A 78 19.87 7.99 -3.82
C LEU A 78 20.37 9.39 -4.21
N MET A 79 21.33 9.94 -3.45
CA MET A 79 21.93 11.25 -3.76
C MET A 79 22.73 11.24 -5.06
N SER A 80 23.16 10.09 -5.55
CA SER A 80 23.87 9.95 -6.83
C SER A 80 22.95 9.82 -8.05
N MET A 81 21.64 9.66 -7.84
CA MET A 81 20.65 9.46 -8.91
C MET A 81 20.00 10.79 -9.31
N ASP A 82 19.66 10.91 -10.60
CA ASP A 82 18.77 11.97 -11.09
C ASP A 82 17.28 11.58 -10.94
N SER A 83 16.39 12.56 -11.06
CA SER A 83 14.95 12.37 -10.92
C SER A 83 14.37 11.38 -11.94
N SER A 84 14.94 11.31 -13.15
CA SER A 84 14.50 10.35 -14.17
C SER A 84 14.88 8.92 -13.81
N THR A 85 16.11 8.72 -13.37
CA THR A 85 16.60 7.40 -12.92
C THR A 85 15.80 6.88 -11.74
N VAL A 86 15.49 7.74 -10.75
CA VAL A 86 14.70 7.32 -9.59
C VAL A 86 13.26 7.02 -9.97
N TYR A 87 12.64 7.79 -10.89
CA TYR A 87 11.28 7.53 -11.36
C TYR A 87 11.15 6.14 -12.00
N TYR A 88 11.97 5.87 -13.02
CA TYR A 88 11.92 4.57 -13.72
C TYR A 88 12.41 3.42 -12.84
N GLY A 89 13.43 3.66 -12.02
CA GLY A 89 13.92 2.69 -11.05
C GLY A 89 12.84 2.30 -10.03
N ALA A 90 12.14 3.29 -9.45
CA ALA A 90 11.04 3.05 -8.54
C ALA A 90 9.87 2.31 -9.23
N THR A 91 9.52 2.69 -10.47
CA THR A 91 8.47 2.02 -11.25
C THR A 91 8.78 0.53 -11.44
N ILE A 92 10.02 0.19 -11.81
CA ILE A 92 10.44 -1.19 -12.04
C ILE A 92 10.56 -1.95 -10.71
N LEU A 93 11.24 -1.38 -9.71
CA LEU A 93 11.44 -2.03 -8.43
C LEU A 93 10.13 -2.32 -7.70
N THR A 94 9.16 -1.42 -7.81
CA THR A 94 7.81 -1.63 -7.23
C THR A 94 7.14 -2.88 -7.78
N ALA A 95 7.40 -3.28 -9.03
CA ALA A 95 6.86 -4.53 -9.57
C ALA A 95 7.34 -5.79 -8.82
N PHE A 96 8.49 -5.72 -8.15
CA PHE A 96 9.11 -6.80 -7.39
C PHE A 96 9.07 -6.60 -5.86
N THR A 97 8.77 -5.38 -5.42
CA THR A 97 8.68 -5.00 -4.02
C THR A 97 7.37 -4.24 -3.78
N ASP A 98 7.12 -3.84 -2.54
CA ASP A 98 5.98 -2.98 -2.20
C ASP A 98 6.32 -1.49 -2.42
N ASN A 99 5.38 -0.71 -2.93
CA ASN A 99 5.57 0.72 -3.17
C ASN A 99 5.75 1.53 -1.86
N ALA A 100 5.11 1.10 -0.77
CA ALA A 100 5.30 1.71 0.53
C ALA A 100 6.72 1.46 1.06
N ALA A 101 7.31 0.30 0.76
CA ALA A 101 8.69 0.00 1.10
C ALA A 101 9.67 1.00 0.45
N LEU A 102 9.53 1.24 -0.85
CA LEU A 102 10.39 2.16 -1.58
C LEU A 102 10.24 3.61 -1.11
N THR A 103 9.01 4.07 -0.93
CA THR A 103 8.74 5.43 -0.48
C THR A 103 9.18 5.65 0.97
N TYR A 104 9.00 4.65 1.84
CA TYR A 104 9.50 4.69 3.21
C TYR A 104 11.04 4.79 3.24
N LEU A 105 11.74 3.91 2.52
CA LEU A 105 13.21 3.95 2.46
C LEU A 105 13.71 5.30 1.93
N GLY A 106 13.07 5.85 0.90
CA GLY A 106 13.39 7.19 0.39
C GLY A 106 13.14 8.30 1.43
N SER A 107 12.13 8.16 2.27
CA SER A 107 11.82 9.13 3.33
C SER A 107 12.86 9.19 4.46
N LEU A 108 13.70 8.16 4.58
CA LEU A 108 14.80 8.12 5.56
C LEU A 108 16.01 8.97 5.13
N VAL A 109 16.08 9.39 3.86
CA VAL A 109 17.19 10.17 3.33
C VAL A 109 16.87 11.66 3.42
N GLU A 110 17.67 12.37 4.18
CA GLU A 110 17.56 13.83 4.31
C GLU A 110 18.20 14.53 3.09
N GLY A 111 17.73 15.75 2.80
CA GLY A 111 18.34 16.59 1.74
C GLY A 111 17.96 16.25 0.30
N LEU A 112 17.06 15.28 0.06
CA LEU A 112 16.52 15.03 -1.27
C LEU A 112 15.71 16.24 -1.77
N SER A 113 15.92 16.62 -3.04
CA SER A 113 15.17 17.70 -3.67
C SER A 113 13.68 17.34 -3.80
N GLU A 114 12.81 18.36 -3.87
CA GLU A 114 11.37 18.14 -4.06
C GLU A 114 11.08 17.41 -5.38
N GLU A 115 11.82 17.75 -6.45
CA GLU A 115 11.70 17.05 -7.74
C GLU A 115 12.03 15.56 -7.60
N PHE A 116 13.07 15.21 -6.83
CA PHE A 116 13.44 13.83 -6.58
C PHE A 116 12.35 13.08 -5.81
N LYS A 117 11.81 13.69 -4.74
CA LYS A 117 10.73 13.12 -3.93
C LYS A 117 9.47 12.86 -4.76
N ILE A 118 9.10 13.83 -5.60
CA ILE A 118 7.97 13.69 -6.52
C ILE A 118 8.22 12.53 -7.49
N ALA A 119 9.41 12.46 -8.09
CA ALA A 119 9.77 11.40 -9.02
C ALA A 119 9.75 10.00 -8.36
N LEU A 120 10.27 9.88 -7.13
CA LEU A 120 10.24 8.64 -6.36
C LEU A 120 8.81 8.16 -6.09
N VAL A 121 7.96 9.06 -5.58
CA VAL A 121 6.57 8.73 -5.26
C VAL A 121 5.77 8.42 -6.53
N ALA A 122 5.91 9.25 -7.57
CA ALA A 122 5.25 9.03 -8.85
C ALA A 122 5.65 7.70 -9.49
N GLY A 123 6.95 7.35 -9.47
CA GLY A 123 7.44 6.06 -9.94
C GLY A 123 6.89 4.88 -9.15
N ALA A 124 6.90 4.97 -7.82
CA ALA A 124 6.35 3.94 -6.94
C ALA A 124 4.83 3.73 -7.16
N VAL A 125 4.07 4.82 -7.33
CA VAL A 125 2.63 4.74 -7.64
C VAL A 125 2.41 4.13 -9.03
N THR A 126 3.19 4.55 -10.04
CA THR A 126 3.09 4.04 -11.41
C THR A 126 3.31 2.53 -11.47
N GLY A 127 4.27 2.00 -10.71
CA GLY A 127 4.56 0.57 -10.64
C GLY A 127 3.59 -0.26 -9.80
N GLY A 128 2.82 0.39 -8.90
CA GLY A 128 2.02 -0.27 -7.86
C GLY A 128 0.91 -1.21 -8.34
N GLY A 129 0.52 -1.13 -9.61
CA GLY A 129 -0.46 -2.02 -10.23
C GLY A 129 0.13 -3.19 -11.02
N LEU A 130 1.44 -3.25 -11.24
CA LEU A 130 2.07 -4.20 -12.17
C LEU A 130 1.99 -5.65 -11.68
N THR A 131 2.08 -5.88 -10.38
CA THR A 131 2.03 -7.22 -9.80
C THR A 131 1.20 -7.25 -8.51
N VAL A 132 0.93 -8.45 -8.03
CA VAL A 132 0.21 -8.64 -6.75
C VAL A 132 0.97 -8.03 -5.57
N ILE A 133 2.29 -8.12 -5.58
CA ILE A 133 3.16 -7.68 -4.49
C ILE A 133 3.55 -6.20 -4.59
N ALA A 134 3.28 -5.55 -5.70
CA ALA A 134 3.66 -4.16 -5.97
C ALA A 134 2.99 -3.13 -5.03
N ASN A 135 1.91 -3.52 -4.35
CA ASN A 135 1.22 -2.66 -3.38
C ASN A 135 0.55 -3.53 -2.31
N ALA A 136 0.71 -3.18 -1.04
CA ALA A 136 0.19 -3.93 0.11
C ALA A 136 -1.30 -4.32 0.03
N PRO A 137 -2.24 -3.49 -0.47
CA PRO A 137 -3.65 -3.86 -0.58
C PRO A 137 -3.97 -4.80 -1.77
N ASN A 138 -3.06 -5.03 -2.73
CA ASN A 138 -3.33 -5.85 -3.92
C ASN A 138 -3.75 -7.29 -3.55
N PRO A 139 -3.11 -7.99 -2.60
CA PRO A 139 -3.55 -9.32 -2.18
C PRO A 139 -4.98 -9.35 -1.65
N ALA A 140 -5.39 -8.32 -0.90
CA ALA A 140 -6.77 -8.21 -0.40
C ALA A 140 -7.76 -7.99 -1.56
N GLY A 141 -7.42 -7.13 -2.52
CA GLY A 141 -8.20 -6.93 -3.74
C GLY A 141 -8.38 -8.23 -4.53
N ILE A 142 -7.32 -9.00 -4.68
CA ILE A 142 -7.36 -10.32 -5.33
C ILE A 142 -8.25 -11.29 -4.56
N ALA A 143 -8.13 -11.35 -3.23
CA ALA A 143 -8.96 -12.22 -2.40
C ALA A 143 -10.46 -11.95 -2.59
N ILE A 144 -10.84 -10.68 -2.74
CA ILE A 144 -12.23 -10.25 -2.98
C ILE A 144 -12.68 -10.58 -4.41
N LEU A 145 -11.83 -10.31 -5.41
CA LEU A 145 -12.21 -10.35 -6.82
C LEU A 145 -12.04 -11.71 -7.48
N ARG A 146 -11.20 -12.61 -6.93
CA ARG A 146 -10.83 -13.89 -7.55
C ARG A 146 -12.02 -14.75 -7.97
N HIS A 147 -13.15 -14.66 -7.27
CA HIS A 147 -14.36 -15.42 -7.59
C HIS A 147 -14.98 -15.06 -8.95
N ASN A 148 -14.63 -13.88 -9.49
CA ASN A 148 -15.11 -13.40 -10.79
C ASN A 148 -14.19 -13.82 -11.96
N PHE A 149 -13.06 -14.48 -11.67
CA PHE A 149 -12.10 -14.94 -12.68
C PHE A 149 -12.23 -16.44 -12.92
N SER A 150 -11.87 -16.86 -14.14
CA SER A 150 -11.77 -18.27 -14.50
C SER A 150 -10.86 -18.98 -13.50
N GLU A 151 -11.23 -20.20 -13.09
CA GLU A 151 -10.49 -21.00 -12.11
C GLU A 151 -10.35 -20.38 -10.71
N LYS A 152 -11.09 -19.29 -10.43
CA LYS A 152 -11.02 -18.53 -9.17
C LYS A 152 -9.59 -18.08 -8.83
N SER A 153 -8.77 -17.83 -9.84
CA SER A 153 -7.39 -17.38 -9.72
C SER A 153 -7.09 -16.28 -10.72
N ILE A 154 -6.12 -15.41 -10.37
CA ILE A 154 -5.60 -14.39 -11.27
C ILE A 154 -4.20 -14.82 -11.69
N HIS A 155 -4.02 -15.06 -12.99
CA HIS A 155 -2.73 -15.45 -13.53
C HIS A 155 -1.74 -14.28 -13.44
N PRO A 156 -0.55 -14.43 -12.82
CA PRO A 156 0.38 -13.30 -12.60
C PRO A 156 0.80 -12.59 -13.89
N ILE A 157 1.10 -13.34 -14.94
CA ILE A 157 1.48 -12.76 -16.24
C ILE A 157 0.27 -12.05 -16.89
N GLY A 158 -0.93 -12.61 -16.76
CA GLY A 158 -2.16 -11.98 -17.23
C GLY A 158 -2.40 -10.63 -16.55
N LEU A 159 -2.18 -10.56 -15.22
CA LEU A 159 -2.26 -9.32 -14.46
C LEU A 159 -1.23 -8.30 -14.96
N LEU A 160 0.04 -8.71 -15.10
CA LEU A 160 1.10 -7.86 -15.58
C LEU A 160 0.76 -7.26 -16.97
N LEU A 161 0.35 -8.10 -17.92
CA LEU A 161 0.01 -7.66 -19.27
C LEU A 161 -1.19 -6.71 -19.28
N ALA A 162 -2.20 -6.98 -18.46
CA ALA A 162 -3.37 -6.11 -18.33
C ALA A 162 -3.03 -4.77 -17.65
N ALA A 163 -2.04 -4.74 -16.77
CA ALA A 163 -1.59 -3.54 -16.09
C ALA A 163 -0.67 -2.66 -16.95
N LEU A 164 0.00 -3.19 -17.99
CA LEU A 164 0.90 -2.42 -18.82
C LEU A 164 0.26 -1.19 -19.51
N PRO A 165 -0.92 -1.27 -20.15
CA PRO A 165 -1.52 -0.10 -20.78
C PRO A 165 -1.78 1.06 -19.80
N PRO A 166 -2.45 0.89 -18.65
CA PRO A 166 -2.63 1.98 -17.69
C PRO A 166 -1.30 2.47 -17.09
N THR A 167 -0.31 1.59 -16.89
CA THR A 167 1.03 1.99 -16.45
C THR A 167 1.71 2.89 -17.48
N LEU A 168 1.63 2.56 -18.77
CA LEU A 168 2.16 3.42 -19.83
C LEU A 168 1.47 4.79 -19.87
N VAL A 169 0.15 4.84 -19.69
CA VAL A 169 -0.57 6.12 -19.57
C VAL A 169 -0.04 6.92 -18.39
N SER A 170 0.17 6.28 -17.23
CA SER A 170 0.73 6.96 -16.05
C SER A 170 2.15 7.48 -16.30
N VAL A 171 3.01 6.71 -17.00
CA VAL A 171 4.35 7.16 -17.40
C VAL A 171 4.26 8.40 -18.30
N ILE A 172 3.38 8.39 -19.29
CA ILE A 172 3.19 9.54 -20.20
C ILE A 172 2.76 10.78 -19.39
N MET A 173 1.78 10.63 -18.50
CA MET A 173 1.24 11.75 -17.72
C MET A 173 2.27 12.33 -16.75
N PHE A 174 3.05 11.50 -16.07
CA PHE A 174 4.02 11.97 -15.07
C PHE A 174 5.34 12.48 -15.70
N ARG A 175 5.65 12.13 -16.95
CA ARG A 175 6.95 12.46 -17.56
C ARG A 175 6.86 13.48 -18.70
N PHE A 176 5.71 13.63 -19.33
CA PHE A 176 5.56 14.44 -20.55
C PHE A 176 4.42 15.45 -20.50
N VAL A 177 3.60 15.44 -19.45
CA VAL A 177 2.55 16.42 -19.18
C VAL A 177 2.83 17.13 -17.86
#